data_0352cd2872d0c4bc676db2091a5fb97c
#
_entry.id   0352cd2872d0c4bc676db2091a5fb97c
#
_cell.length_a   1.000
_cell.length_b   1.000
_cell.length_c   1.000
_cell.angle_alpha   90.00
_cell.angle_beta   90.00
_cell.angle_gamma   90.00
#
_symmetry.space_group_name_H-M   'P 1'
#
loop_
_entity.id
_entity.type
_entity.pdbx_description
1 polymer ?
#
loop_
_entity_poly.entity_id
_entity_poly.type
_entity_poly.pdbx_seq_one_letter_code
_entity_poly.pdbx_strand_id
1 'polypeptide(L)'
;MISNRDHFFGKFSDHCINGFCLIIMCILSGAEIRKQLKEGKIIVEPFDYANIGIASVDLTLGDEFRYFVHHNGPVPISDEAGAKDYQKFSRIMKCDDGHPYYLGPGQMCLGITKEKVKLPSNLCALVEGRSRFARLGLSVHITASFINPGSDNQTVLEIFNASSLTLALYPGTKVCQMIFMTMEGEAHYNGIFQDQAL
;
A
#
# COMPACT_ATOMS: atom_id res chain seq x y z
N MET A 1 -28.81 -43.06 19.16
CA MET A 1 -29.28 -42.00 18.24
C MET A 1 -28.28 -40.87 18.30
N ILE A 2 -27.32 -40.91 17.41
CA ILE A 2 -26.30 -39.86 17.28
C ILE A 2 -26.58 -39.19 15.93
N SER A 3 -27.06 -37.93 16.00
CA SER A 3 -27.51 -37.12 14.89
C SER A 3 -26.30 -36.47 14.19
N ASN A 4 -26.22 -36.69 12.90
CA ASN A 4 -25.38 -36.02 11.91
C ASN A 4 -25.24 -34.52 12.14
N ARG A 5 -23.97 -34.08 12.32
CA ARG A 5 -23.53 -32.69 12.23
C ARG A 5 -22.37 -32.51 11.25
N ASP A 6 -22.36 -33.28 10.20
CA ASP A 6 -21.36 -33.08 9.13
C ASP A 6 -22.12 -32.82 7.83
N HIS A 7 -22.32 -31.55 7.48
CA HIS A 7 -22.50 -31.03 6.11
C HIS A 7 -22.90 -29.56 6.13
N PHE A 8 -21.97 -28.67 6.50
CA PHE A 8 -22.19 -27.22 6.31
C PHE A 8 -20.97 -26.44 5.84
N PHE A 9 -19.97 -27.08 5.24
CA PHE A 9 -18.87 -26.40 4.55
C PHE A 9 -18.73 -26.90 3.12
N GLY A 10 -19.79 -26.73 2.33
CA GLY A 10 -19.79 -27.01 0.90
C GLY A 10 -19.77 -25.73 0.10
N LYS A 11 -18.67 -25.48 -0.62
CA LYS A 11 -18.55 -24.62 -1.80
C LYS A 11 -19.29 -23.28 -1.79
N PHE A 12 -18.67 -22.24 -1.22
CA PHE A 12 -19.04 -20.85 -1.49
C PHE A 12 -18.49 -20.42 -2.85
N SER A 13 -19.09 -20.86 -3.91
CA SER A 13 -18.80 -20.41 -5.27
C SER A 13 -20.07 -20.19 -6.08
N ASP A 14 -21.11 -19.60 -5.52
CA ASP A 14 -22.21 -18.99 -6.26
C ASP A 14 -23.15 -18.33 -5.24
N HIS A 15 -22.90 -17.06 -4.95
CA HIS A 15 -23.70 -16.30 -3.99
C HIS A 15 -24.98 -15.76 -4.64
N CYS A 16 -25.78 -16.63 -5.26
CA CYS A 16 -27.13 -16.30 -5.66
C CYS A 16 -28.10 -17.01 -4.73
N ILE A 17 -28.59 -16.32 -3.70
CA ILE A 17 -29.77 -16.75 -2.94
C ILE A 17 -30.96 -16.00 -3.54
N ASN A 18 -31.91 -16.73 -4.13
CA ASN A 18 -33.14 -16.19 -4.74
C ASN A 18 -32.96 -15.16 -5.86
N GLY A 19 -31.94 -15.31 -6.71
CA GLY A 19 -31.71 -14.38 -7.82
C GLY A 19 -31.04 -13.07 -7.42
N PHE A 20 -30.68 -12.88 -6.15
CA PHE A 20 -29.85 -11.77 -5.68
C PHE A 20 -28.39 -12.21 -5.60
N CYS A 21 -27.54 -11.63 -6.43
CA CYS A 21 -26.10 -11.74 -6.31
C CYS A 21 -25.69 -10.88 -5.10
N LEU A 22 -25.35 -11.51 -3.98
CA LEU A 22 -24.82 -10.79 -2.82
C LEU A 22 -23.36 -10.45 -3.10
N ILE A 23 -23.10 -9.24 -3.58
CA ILE A 23 -21.74 -8.72 -3.71
C ILE A 23 -21.27 -8.36 -2.31
N ILE A 24 -20.44 -9.21 -1.74
CA ILE A 24 -19.82 -8.95 -0.43
C ILE A 24 -18.47 -8.30 -0.69
N MET A 25 -18.26 -7.09 -0.17
CA MET A 25 -16.92 -6.51 -0.07
C MET A 25 -16.06 -7.45 0.80
N CYS A 26 -15.03 -8.04 0.19
CA CYS A 26 -14.18 -9.00 0.87
C CYS A 26 -12.71 -8.61 0.75
N ILE A 27 -11.97 -8.78 1.85
CA ILE A 27 -10.51 -8.79 1.84
C ILE A 27 -10.06 -10.11 1.21
N LEU A 28 -9.11 -10.04 0.26
CA LEU A 28 -8.58 -11.21 -0.39
C LEU A 28 -7.66 -12.00 0.55
N SER A 29 -7.89 -13.30 0.68
CA SER A 29 -6.94 -14.19 1.35
C SER A 29 -5.66 -14.36 0.54
N GLY A 30 -4.56 -14.78 1.17
CA GLY A 30 -3.31 -15.06 0.46
C GLY A 30 -3.46 -16.11 -0.66
N ALA A 31 -4.40 -17.05 -0.52
CA ALA A 31 -4.72 -18.02 -1.56
C ALA A 31 -5.39 -17.35 -2.78
N GLU A 32 -6.35 -16.46 -2.53
CA GLU A 32 -7.01 -15.71 -3.61
C GLU A 32 -6.06 -14.69 -4.26
N ILE A 33 -5.22 -13.98 -3.48
CA ILE A 33 -4.16 -13.10 -4.00
C ILE A 33 -3.24 -13.88 -4.96
N ARG A 34 -2.79 -15.09 -4.54
CA ARG A 34 -1.95 -15.95 -5.38
C ARG A 34 -2.63 -16.34 -6.69
N LYS A 35 -3.93 -16.60 -6.65
CA LYS A 35 -4.73 -16.91 -7.83
C LYS A 35 -4.84 -15.70 -8.76
N GLN A 36 -5.18 -14.52 -8.22
CA GLN A 36 -5.32 -13.27 -8.97
C GLN A 36 -4.01 -12.85 -9.65
N LEU A 37 -2.86 -13.05 -8.98
CA LEU A 37 -1.53 -12.83 -9.54
C LEU A 37 -1.22 -13.80 -10.69
N LYS A 38 -1.54 -15.09 -10.53
CA LYS A 38 -1.35 -16.10 -11.60
C LYS A 38 -2.23 -15.85 -12.82
N GLU A 39 -3.43 -15.32 -12.61
CA GLU A 39 -4.37 -14.96 -13.68
C GLU A 39 -4.03 -13.60 -14.32
N GLY A 40 -3.02 -12.88 -13.82
CA GLY A 40 -2.63 -11.56 -14.31
C GLY A 40 -3.65 -10.45 -14.03
N LYS A 41 -4.59 -10.68 -13.10
CA LYS A 41 -5.56 -9.68 -12.67
C LYS A 41 -4.94 -8.64 -11.74
N ILE A 42 -4.11 -9.08 -10.80
CA ILE A 42 -3.20 -8.23 -10.03
C ILE A 42 -1.82 -8.45 -10.63
N ILE A 43 -1.08 -7.35 -10.89
CA ILE A 43 0.32 -7.42 -11.32
C ILE A 43 1.16 -6.70 -10.28
N VAL A 44 2.25 -7.32 -9.84
CA VAL A 44 3.24 -6.74 -8.93
C VAL A 44 4.62 -6.99 -9.54
N GLU A 45 5.41 -5.96 -9.78
CA GLU A 45 6.71 -6.06 -10.43
C GLU A 45 7.75 -5.15 -9.75
N PRO A 46 8.92 -5.71 -9.37
CA PRO A 46 9.31 -7.13 -9.34
C PRO A 46 8.52 -7.90 -8.26
N PHE A 47 8.34 -9.21 -8.42
CA PHE A 47 7.53 -9.98 -7.49
C PHE A 47 8.17 -11.30 -7.04
N ASP A 48 8.07 -11.55 -5.73
CA ASP A 48 8.39 -12.84 -5.12
C ASP A 48 7.15 -13.39 -4.40
N TYR A 49 6.75 -14.62 -4.73
CA TYR A 49 5.63 -15.32 -4.09
C TYR A 49 5.80 -15.53 -2.57
N ALA A 50 7.03 -15.42 -2.05
CA ALA A 50 7.30 -15.43 -0.62
C ALA A 50 6.82 -14.16 0.10
N ASN A 51 6.46 -13.09 -0.65
CA ASN A 51 5.90 -11.86 -0.10
C ASN A 51 4.39 -11.94 0.17
N ILE A 52 3.73 -13.02 -0.25
CA ILE A 52 2.30 -13.21 0.04
C ILE A 52 2.14 -13.66 1.49
N GLY A 53 1.49 -12.82 2.28
CA GLY A 53 1.06 -13.11 3.65
C GLY A 53 -0.29 -13.85 3.69
N ILE A 54 -0.92 -13.84 4.87
CA ILE A 54 -2.22 -14.50 5.10
C ILE A 54 -3.33 -13.80 4.29
N ALA A 55 -3.32 -12.44 4.24
CA ALA A 55 -4.32 -11.62 3.55
C ALA A 55 -3.71 -10.32 3.00
N SER A 56 -2.43 -10.33 2.66
CA SER A 56 -1.70 -9.16 2.15
C SER A 56 -0.50 -9.56 1.31
N VAL A 57 0.10 -8.59 0.63
CA VAL A 57 1.41 -8.70 -0.01
C VAL A 57 2.36 -7.71 0.67
N ASP A 58 3.51 -8.19 1.14
CA ASP A 58 4.58 -7.32 1.64
C ASP A 58 5.22 -6.56 0.49
N LEU A 59 5.41 -5.25 0.66
CA LEU A 59 6.10 -4.38 -0.28
C LEU A 59 7.41 -3.85 0.32
N THR A 60 8.38 -3.68 -0.57
CA THR A 60 9.77 -3.39 -0.25
C THR A 60 10.05 -1.89 -0.40
N LEU A 61 10.73 -1.31 0.57
CA LEU A 61 11.20 0.08 0.51
C LEU A 61 12.27 0.23 -0.59
N GLY A 62 12.07 1.20 -1.47
CA GLY A 62 13.04 1.61 -2.48
C GLY A 62 14.22 2.35 -1.88
N ASP A 63 15.10 2.84 -2.72
CA ASP A 63 16.33 3.52 -2.34
C ASP A 63 16.25 5.06 -2.45
N GLU A 64 15.13 5.59 -2.92
CA GLU A 64 14.89 7.02 -3.03
C GLU A 64 14.00 7.53 -1.91
N PHE A 65 14.41 8.66 -1.33
CA PHE A 65 13.69 9.37 -0.27
C PHE A 65 13.57 10.83 -0.62
N ARG A 66 12.44 11.44 -0.29
CA ARG A 66 12.23 12.87 -0.39
C ARG A 66 12.07 13.45 1.00
N TYR A 67 12.94 14.36 1.40
CA TYR A 67 12.91 15.05 2.69
C TYR A 67 12.50 16.51 2.50
N PHE A 68 11.82 17.05 3.51
CA PHE A 68 11.40 18.44 3.50
C PHE A 68 12.51 19.35 4.02
N VAL A 69 12.70 20.49 3.38
CA VAL A 69 13.68 21.51 3.76
C VAL A 69 12.98 22.61 4.52
N HIS A 70 13.74 23.31 5.37
CA HIS A 70 13.21 24.45 6.10
C HIS A 70 12.67 25.50 5.14
N HIS A 71 11.47 26.00 5.41
CA HIS A 71 10.81 27.06 4.68
C HIS A 71 10.31 28.14 5.63
N ASN A 72 10.56 29.41 5.30
CA ASN A 72 10.08 30.54 6.07
C ASN A 72 8.65 30.92 5.63
N GLY A 73 7.71 30.75 6.52
CA GLY A 73 6.31 31.08 6.32
C GLY A 73 5.40 29.86 6.13
N PRO A 74 4.09 30.07 6.13
CA PRO A 74 3.11 29.00 6.00
C PRO A 74 3.04 28.49 4.55
N VAL A 75 2.82 27.18 4.42
CA VAL A 75 2.49 26.55 3.13
C VAL A 75 0.97 26.39 3.06
N PRO A 76 0.28 26.98 2.06
CA PRO A 76 -1.17 26.89 1.97
C PRO A 76 -1.61 25.46 1.66
N ILE A 77 -2.66 25.03 2.33
CA ILE A 77 -3.40 23.80 2.02
C ILE A 77 -4.77 24.25 1.55
N SER A 78 -4.99 24.26 0.24
CA SER A 78 -6.25 24.67 -0.39
C SER A 78 -6.47 23.90 -1.70
N ASP A 79 -7.67 23.99 -2.26
CA ASP A 79 -8.01 23.37 -3.54
C ASP A 79 -7.26 24.00 -4.73
N GLU A 80 -6.80 25.26 -4.58
CA GLU A 80 -6.00 25.96 -5.60
C GLU A 80 -4.52 25.60 -5.51
N ALA A 81 -4.06 25.03 -4.39
CA ALA A 81 -2.67 24.58 -4.26
C ALA A 81 -2.39 23.45 -5.25
N GLY A 82 -1.27 23.54 -5.97
CA GLY A 82 -0.88 22.51 -6.92
C GLY A 82 -0.59 21.20 -6.19
N ALA A 83 -1.17 20.10 -6.66
CA ALA A 83 -1.05 18.79 -6.01
C ALA A 83 0.40 18.29 -5.85
N LYS A 84 1.35 18.82 -6.62
CA LYS A 84 2.77 18.53 -6.52
C LYS A 84 3.60 19.66 -5.90
N ASP A 85 2.96 20.62 -5.25
CA ASP A 85 3.65 21.80 -4.67
C ASP A 85 4.62 21.42 -3.53
N TYR A 86 4.42 20.25 -2.86
CA TYR A 86 5.37 19.73 -1.89
C TYR A 86 6.79 19.58 -2.47
N GLN A 87 6.94 19.40 -3.77
CA GLN A 87 8.24 19.30 -4.44
C GLN A 87 9.07 20.58 -4.33
N LYS A 88 8.42 21.76 -4.21
CA LYS A 88 9.09 23.06 -4.04
C LYS A 88 9.80 23.16 -2.68
N PHE A 89 9.27 22.44 -1.67
CA PHE A 89 9.74 22.47 -0.28
C PHE A 89 10.54 21.23 0.11
N SER A 90 10.96 20.44 -0.84
CA SER A 90 11.61 19.16 -0.57
C SER A 90 12.74 18.85 -1.55
N ARG A 91 13.57 17.87 -1.22
CA ARG A 91 14.70 17.39 -2.04
C ARG A 91 14.70 15.88 -2.04
N ILE A 92 15.13 15.30 -3.15
CA ILE A 92 15.35 13.86 -3.26
C ILE A 92 16.77 13.53 -2.81
N MET A 93 16.88 12.42 -2.08
CA MET A 93 18.12 11.76 -1.74
C MET A 93 18.00 10.30 -2.11
N LYS A 94 19.04 9.77 -2.76
CA LYS A 94 19.17 8.34 -3.03
C LYS A 94 20.17 7.74 -2.06
N CYS A 95 19.81 6.62 -1.46
CA CYS A 95 20.69 5.85 -0.60
C CYS A 95 21.47 4.83 -1.44
N ASP A 96 22.78 4.78 -1.24
CA ASP A 96 23.63 3.75 -1.84
C ASP A 96 23.39 2.41 -1.15
N ASP A 97 23.76 1.31 -1.82
CA ASP A 97 23.63 -0.05 -1.31
C ASP A 97 24.26 -0.19 0.09
N GLY A 98 23.43 -0.66 1.03
CA GLY A 98 23.85 -0.89 2.42
C GLY A 98 23.80 0.33 3.35
N HIS A 99 23.53 1.54 2.84
CA HIS A 99 23.39 2.73 3.68
C HIS A 99 21.91 3.07 3.92
N PRO A 100 21.51 3.30 5.18
CA PRO A 100 20.15 3.66 5.49
C PRO A 100 19.89 5.16 5.35
N TYR A 101 18.63 5.51 5.13
CA TYR A 101 18.12 6.84 5.42
C TYR A 101 17.86 6.97 6.91
N TYR A 102 18.39 8.02 7.56
CA TYR A 102 18.16 8.28 8.98
C TYR A 102 17.00 9.25 9.18
N LEU A 103 15.93 8.77 9.83
CA LEU A 103 14.73 9.54 10.15
C LEU A 103 14.71 9.87 11.65
N GLY A 104 14.95 11.12 11.99
CA GLY A 104 14.94 11.60 13.39
C GLY A 104 13.55 11.62 14.02
N PRO A 105 13.46 11.80 15.35
CA PRO A 105 12.20 11.95 16.08
C PRO A 105 11.32 13.07 15.51
N GLY A 106 10.03 12.80 15.29
CA GLY A 106 9.07 13.77 14.76
C GLY A 106 9.30 14.19 13.30
N GLN A 107 10.24 13.57 12.62
CA GLN A 107 10.50 13.86 11.20
C GLN A 107 9.62 13.02 10.28
N MET A 108 9.38 13.58 9.09
CA MET A 108 8.68 12.95 7.99
C MET A 108 9.57 12.96 6.74
N CYS A 109 9.47 11.91 5.95
CA CYS A 109 9.99 11.86 4.58
C CYS A 109 8.98 11.13 3.68
N LEU A 110 9.09 11.33 2.38
CA LEU A 110 8.44 10.43 1.43
C LEU A 110 9.45 9.35 1.03
N GLY A 111 8.98 8.13 0.98
CA GLY A 111 9.68 7.00 0.38
C GLY A 111 8.85 6.44 -0.77
N ILE A 112 9.39 5.48 -1.51
CA ILE A 112 8.67 4.82 -2.60
C ILE A 112 8.89 3.31 -2.49
N THR A 113 7.89 2.53 -2.88
CA THR A 113 8.05 1.06 -2.95
C THR A 113 8.93 0.68 -4.14
N LYS A 114 9.66 -0.44 -4.00
CA LYS A 114 10.38 -1.03 -5.12
C LYS A 114 9.42 -1.62 -6.14
N GLU A 115 8.34 -2.20 -5.66
CA GLU A 115 7.34 -2.86 -6.49
C GLU A 115 6.37 -1.83 -7.08
N LYS A 116 6.10 -2.01 -8.37
CA LYS A 116 4.97 -1.41 -9.07
C LYS A 116 3.77 -2.34 -8.95
N VAL A 117 2.61 -1.82 -8.59
CA VAL A 117 1.38 -2.59 -8.43
C VAL A 117 0.32 -2.09 -9.38
N LYS A 118 -0.24 -3.02 -10.17
CA LYS A 118 -1.36 -2.74 -11.06
C LYS A 118 -2.61 -3.46 -10.57
N LEU A 119 -3.69 -2.70 -10.40
CA LEU A 119 -5.00 -3.19 -9.98
C LEU A 119 -6.00 -3.20 -11.15
N PRO A 120 -6.89 -4.19 -11.21
CA PRO A 120 -8.03 -4.16 -12.12
C PRO A 120 -9.09 -3.15 -11.65
N SER A 121 -10.10 -2.90 -12.49
CA SER A 121 -11.19 -1.94 -12.23
C SER A 121 -12.12 -2.32 -11.07
N ASN A 122 -12.11 -3.57 -10.64
CA ASN A 122 -12.99 -4.12 -9.60
C ASN A 122 -12.27 -4.46 -8.28
N LEU A 123 -10.99 -4.07 -8.15
CA LEU A 123 -10.22 -4.19 -6.92
C LEU A 123 -9.66 -2.84 -6.50
N CYS A 124 -9.72 -2.56 -5.21
CA CYS A 124 -8.96 -1.50 -4.56
C CYS A 124 -8.02 -2.10 -3.51
N ALA A 125 -7.15 -1.28 -2.93
CA ALA A 125 -6.26 -1.75 -1.88
C ALA A 125 -6.04 -0.71 -0.79
N LEU A 126 -5.53 -1.18 0.36
CA LEU A 126 -4.99 -0.35 1.43
C LEU A 126 -3.51 -0.66 1.61
N VAL A 127 -2.72 0.39 1.77
CA VAL A 127 -1.34 0.27 2.23
C VAL A 127 -1.33 0.39 3.74
N GLU A 128 -0.72 -0.58 4.41
CA GLU A 128 -0.65 -0.63 5.87
C GLU A 128 0.79 -0.87 6.34
N GLY A 129 1.11 -0.33 7.52
CA GLY A 129 2.37 -0.60 8.17
C GLY A 129 2.47 -2.05 8.66
N ARG A 130 3.69 -2.46 8.97
CA ARG A 130 3.94 -3.76 9.61
C ARG A 130 4.09 -3.56 11.11
N SER A 131 3.35 -4.33 11.90
CA SER A 131 3.27 -4.20 13.36
C SER A 131 4.65 -4.21 14.06
N ARG A 132 5.63 -4.95 13.51
CA ARG A 132 7.00 -4.98 14.03
C ARG A 132 7.70 -3.62 13.98
N PHE A 133 7.44 -2.81 12.97
CA PHE A 133 8.01 -1.47 12.79
C PHE A 133 7.13 -0.40 13.43
N ALA A 134 5.81 -0.56 13.40
CA ALA A 134 4.88 0.33 14.08
C ALA A 134 5.14 0.40 15.58
N ARG A 135 5.58 -0.71 16.21
CA ARG A 135 6.00 -0.74 17.63
C ARG A 135 7.27 0.06 17.92
N LEU A 136 8.06 0.41 16.91
CA LEU A 136 9.19 1.31 16.99
C LEU A 136 8.81 2.76 16.65
N GLY A 137 7.52 3.04 16.43
CA GLY A 137 7.00 4.36 16.08
C GLY A 137 7.05 4.70 14.59
N LEU A 138 7.33 3.74 13.70
CA LEU A 138 7.31 3.97 12.26
C LEU A 138 5.88 3.91 11.73
N SER A 139 5.39 5.02 11.13
CA SER A 139 4.23 5.06 10.25
C SER A 139 4.71 5.08 8.80
N VAL A 140 4.02 4.39 7.90
CA VAL A 140 4.36 4.34 6.47
C VAL A 140 3.36 5.10 5.60
N HIS A 141 2.26 5.53 6.17
CA HIS A 141 1.32 6.51 5.63
C HIS A 141 0.77 7.35 6.78
N ILE A 142 0.38 8.58 6.50
CA ILE A 142 -0.25 9.45 7.50
C ILE A 142 -1.76 9.30 7.44
N THR A 143 -2.37 9.58 6.30
CA THR A 143 -3.84 9.51 6.12
C THR A 143 -4.27 8.96 4.75
N ALA A 144 -3.36 8.76 3.81
CA ALA A 144 -3.67 8.42 2.42
C ALA A 144 -3.28 6.97 2.07
N SER A 145 -3.90 6.00 2.78
CA SER A 145 -3.61 4.57 2.58
C SER A 145 -4.35 3.95 1.39
N PHE A 146 -5.37 4.62 0.84
CA PHE A 146 -6.25 4.04 -0.17
C PHE A 146 -5.64 4.05 -1.57
N ILE A 147 -5.55 2.87 -2.18
CA ILE A 147 -5.11 2.66 -3.56
C ILE A 147 -6.33 2.42 -4.43
N ASN A 148 -6.53 3.32 -5.38
CA ASN A 148 -7.68 3.30 -6.27
C ASN A 148 -7.66 2.11 -7.25
N PRO A 149 -8.83 1.64 -7.69
CA PRO A 149 -8.95 0.65 -8.76
C PRO A 149 -8.38 1.20 -10.07
N GLY A 150 -7.78 0.33 -10.87
CA GLY A 150 -7.13 0.72 -12.12
C GLY A 150 -5.80 1.44 -11.96
N SER A 151 -5.27 1.59 -10.72
CA SER A 151 -3.93 2.12 -10.49
C SER A 151 -2.86 1.21 -11.08
N ASP A 152 -1.77 1.81 -11.60
CA ASP A 152 -0.60 1.12 -12.13
C ASP A 152 0.66 1.90 -11.72
N ASN A 153 1.04 1.81 -10.42
CA ASN A 153 2.04 2.69 -9.82
C ASN A 153 2.96 1.96 -8.83
N GLN A 154 4.17 2.50 -8.65
CA GLN A 154 4.86 2.36 -7.37
C GLN A 154 4.11 3.17 -6.32
N THR A 155 4.13 2.72 -5.06
CA THR A 155 3.42 3.42 -3.98
C THR A 155 4.37 4.38 -3.28
N VAL A 156 4.01 5.66 -3.29
CA VAL A 156 4.68 6.67 -2.45
C VAL A 156 4.19 6.50 -1.02
N LEU A 157 5.14 6.45 -0.10
CA LEU A 157 4.92 6.25 1.34
C LEU A 157 5.20 7.56 2.09
N GLU A 158 4.27 7.97 2.93
CA GLU A 158 4.40 9.14 3.82
C GLU A 158 4.99 8.68 5.15
N ILE A 159 6.30 8.48 5.19
CA ILE A 159 6.98 7.85 6.31
C ILE A 159 7.18 8.87 7.43
N PHE A 160 6.66 8.57 8.63
CA PHE A 160 6.76 9.42 9.81
C PHE A 160 7.30 8.63 11.00
N ASN A 161 8.20 9.28 11.76
CA ASN A 161 8.76 8.75 13.01
C ASN A 161 8.06 9.37 14.21
N ALA A 162 7.14 8.61 14.83
CA ALA A 162 6.42 9.02 16.04
C ALA A 162 7.16 8.69 17.34
N SER A 163 8.37 8.14 17.27
CA SER A 163 9.15 7.77 18.46
C SER A 163 10.19 8.82 18.84
N SER A 164 10.83 8.62 19.98
CA SER A 164 11.99 9.41 20.42
C SER A 164 13.34 8.89 19.88
N LEU A 165 13.32 7.81 19.08
CA LEU A 165 14.52 7.18 18.53
C LEU A 165 14.82 7.73 17.14
N THR A 166 16.08 7.76 16.72
CA THR A 166 16.40 7.90 15.30
C THR A 166 16.25 6.53 14.63
N LEU A 167 15.39 6.45 13.60
CA LEU A 167 15.16 5.24 12.86
C LEU A 167 16.08 5.18 11.62
N ALA A 168 16.73 4.05 11.42
CA ALA A 168 17.53 3.78 10.22
C ALA A 168 16.71 2.96 9.22
N LEU A 169 16.31 3.58 8.12
CA LEU A 169 15.46 2.99 7.09
C LEU A 169 16.36 2.41 5.99
N TYR A 170 16.49 1.09 5.94
CA TYR A 170 17.30 0.41 4.94
C TYR A 170 16.50 0.13 3.66
N PRO A 171 16.95 0.60 2.47
CA PRO A 171 16.42 0.11 1.20
C PRO A 171 16.39 -1.42 1.15
N GLY A 172 15.38 -1.98 0.50
CA GLY A 172 15.20 -3.43 0.45
C GLY A 172 14.44 -4.05 1.64
N THR A 173 14.13 -3.26 2.68
CA THR A 173 13.30 -3.72 3.79
C THR A 173 11.84 -3.86 3.38
N LYS A 174 11.18 -4.98 3.70
CA LYS A 174 9.73 -5.14 3.56
C LYS A 174 9.04 -4.27 4.62
N VAL A 175 8.77 -3.01 4.29
CA VAL A 175 8.39 -1.96 5.24
C VAL A 175 6.88 -1.85 5.46
N CYS A 176 6.11 -2.17 4.44
CA CYS A 176 4.65 -2.10 4.43
C CYS A 176 4.02 -3.35 3.82
N GLN A 177 2.71 -3.41 3.84
CA GLN A 177 1.92 -4.46 3.23
C GLN A 177 0.73 -3.86 2.50
N MET A 178 0.29 -4.51 1.42
CA MET A 178 -0.88 -4.12 0.67
C MET A 178 -1.99 -5.14 0.86
N ILE A 179 -3.17 -4.67 1.27
CA ILE A 179 -4.37 -5.46 1.51
C ILE A 179 -5.33 -5.19 0.36
N PHE A 180 -5.75 -6.22 -0.37
CA PHE A 180 -6.64 -6.09 -1.52
C PHE A 180 -8.08 -6.37 -1.15
N MET A 181 -8.99 -5.59 -1.72
CA MET A 181 -10.43 -5.67 -1.46
C MET A 181 -11.22 -5.66 -2.76
N THR A 182 -12.28 -6.46 -2.82
CA THR A 182 -13.24 -6.38 -3.92
C THR A 182 -14.12 -5.15 -3.77
N MET A 183 -14.54 -4.58 -4.90
CA MET A 183 -15.48 -3.46 -4.95
C MET A 183 -16.83 -3.92 -5.47
N GLU A 184 -17.88 -3.21 -5.07
CA GLU A 184 -19.14 -3.27 -5.78
C GLU A 184 -19.09 -2.35 -7.00
N GLY A 185 -19.25 -2.93 -8.20
CA GLY A 185 -19.07 -2.23 -9.47
C GLY A 185 -17.61 -2.11 -9.90
N GLU A 186 -17.38 -1.27 -10.90
CA GLU A 186 -16.07 -1.01 -11.49
C GLU A 186 -15.77 0.48 -11.50
N ALA A 187 -14.52 0.83 -11.28
CA ALA A 187 -14.01 2.19 -11.39
C ALA A 187 -12.59 2.17 -11.94
N HIS A 188 -12.15 3.28 -12.52
CA HIS A 188 -10.81 3.39 -13.07
C HIS A 188 -10.20 4.74 -12.67
N TYR A 189 -9.02 4.67 -12.06
CA TYR A 189 -8.31 5.87 -11.64
C TYR A 189 -7.68 6.58 -12.84
N ASN A 190 -8.00 7.86 -12.98
CA ASN A 190 -7.45 8.79 -13.99
C ASN A 190 -6.90 10.05 -13.33
N GLY A 191 -6.37 9.95 -12.13
CA GLY A 191 -5.90 11.09 -11.36
C GLY A 191 -4.45 11.48 -11.70
N ILE A 192 -4.05 12.64 -11.17
CA ILE A 192 -2.73 13.25 -11.38
C ILE A 192 -1.54 12.48 -10.79
N PHE A 193 -1.80 11.49 -9.94
CA PHE A 193 -0.80 10.60 -9.35
C PHE A 193 -0.66 9.27 -10.10
N GLN A 194 -1.23 9.16 -11.30
CA GLN A 194 -0.90 8.05 -12.19
C GLN A 194 0.54 8.21 -12.67
N ASP A 195 1.30 7.09 -12.76
CA ASP A 195 2.72 7.08 -13.08
C ASP A 195 3.57 7.95 -12.12
N GLN A 196 3.20 7.95 -10.83
CA GLN A 196 3.91 8.75 -9.83
C GLN A 196 5.34 8.27 -9.60
N ALA A 197 6.21 9.25 -9.36
CA ALA A 197 7.56 9.10 -8.84
C ALA A 197 7.71 10.01 -7.60
N LEU A 198 8.82 9.86 -6.85
CA LEU A 198 9.15 10.78 -5.76
C LEU A 198 9.44 12.20 -6.27
#